data_5332e8ee573aefe370878111cc91d700
#
_entry.id   5332e8ee573aefe370878111cc91d700
#
_cell.length_a   1.000
_cell.length_b   1.000
_cell.length_c   1.000
_cell.angle_alpha   90.00
_cell.angle_beta   90.00
_cell.angle_gamma   90.00
#
_symmetry.space_group_name_H-M   'P 1'
#
loop_
_entity.id
_entity.type
_entity.pdbx_description
1 polymer ?
#
loop_
_entity_poly.entity_id
_entity_poly.type
_entity_poly.pdbx_seq_one_letter_code
_entity_poly.pdbx_strand_id
1 'polypeptide(L)'
;MLHNDPIAALTPEVIAWRHHIHRNPELGFKEYETARFIAEKLRAFGLDEVHEGIGGTGVVGVLRSGTGTRAIGLRAELDALPVVERTGLPYASRNEGVMHACGHDGHTAMLLGAARLLSQSRAFDGTVYFVFQPAEENEGGSVRMIEDGLFERFPIEAIYAVHNWPGLEQGTIAARAGAQMAAVDNFELTFEGFGAHAAMPQLGDDPILAAGAFVQAVQRIVSRSVDPQTALVVSLTQIHGGNVGNIVPGKVWLQGTCRFFEPGHSDHCEKLIGEIAHGIAVAHALKATLDYKKGYPPLINTADATARAIAAAAATVGSENVSTEFSPSLGCEDFAFMIREAGGCYAWIGVGDVGPGGGLHGDRYVFNDEIVPTVLRYYVNLVEQTLPAS
;
A
#
# COMPACT_ATOMS: atom_id res chain seq x y z
N MET A 1 14.93 38.13 16.35
CA MET A 1 14.35 38.02 15.00
C MET A 1 13.71 36.65 14.93
N LEU A 2 12.37 36.59 14.92
CA LEU A 2 11.65 35.35 14.68
C LEU A 2 11.93 34.96 13.22
N HIS A 3 12.84 34.01 13.00
CA HIS A 3 12.99 33.39 11.68
C HIS A 3 11.62 32.78 11.35
N ASN A 4 10.94 33.33 10.33
CA ASN A 4 9.72 32.73 9.79
C ASN A 4 10.08 31.34 9.27
N ASP A 5 9.77 30.29 10.03
CA ASP A 5 9.93 28.91 9.55
C ASP A 5 8.97 28.72 8.36
N PRO A 6 9.47 28.53 7.13
CA PRO A 6 8.62 28.42 5.94
C PRO A 6 7.67 27.22 6.02
N ILE A 7 8.06 26.16 6.77
CA ILE A 7 7.22 25.00 7.00
C ILE A 7 6.02 25.40 7.89
N ALA A 8 6.29 26.07 9.01
CA ALA A 8 5.22 26.52 9.90
C ALA A 8 4.25 27.49 9.19
N ALA A 9 4.78 28.35 8.33
CA ALA A 9 3.95 29.28 7.55
C ALA A 9 3.08 28.57 6.49
N LEU A 10 3.58 27.47 5.90
CA LEU A 10 2.86 26.72 4.86
C LEU A 10 1.87 25.70 5.44
N THR A 11 2.12 25.15 6.63
CA THR A 11 1.32 24.08 7.25
C THR A 11 -0.20 24.31 7.20
N PRO A 12 -0.75 25.49 7.54
CA PRO A 12 -2.19 25.72 7.46
C PRO A 12 -2.77 25.57 6.04
N GLU A 13 -2.01 25.94 5.02
CA GLU A 13 -2.44 25.81 3.63
C GLU A 13 -2.41 24.34 3.17
N VAL A 14 -1.40 23.55 3.58
CA VAL A 14 -1.33 22.12 3.30
C VAL A 14 -2.50 21.38 3.97
N ILE A 15 -2.84 21.71 5.21
CA ILE A 15 -4.01 21.17 5.90
C ILE A 15 -5.30 21.52 5.14
N ALA A 16 -5.41 22.74 4.63
CA ALA A 16 -6.58 23.15 3.85
C ALA A 16 -6.67 22.34 2.52
N TRP A 17 -5.55 22.02 1.87
CA TRP A 17 -5.55 21.15 0.69
C TRP A 17 -5.99 19.73 1.04
N ARG A 18 -5.50 19.17 2.15
CA ARG A 18 -5.93 17.85 2.64
C ARG A 18 -7.44 17.83 2.91
N HIS A 19 -7.99 18.84 3.61
CA HIS A 19 -9.44 18.94 3.85
C HIS A 19 -10.25 19.08 2.56
N HIS A 20 -9.68 19.71 1.53
CA HIS A 20 -10.31 19.80 0.21
C HIS A 20 -10.37 18.45 -0.48
N ILE A 21 -9.26 17.69 -0.48
CA ILE A 21 -9.19 16.35 -1.05
C ILE A 21 -10.10 15.38 -0.27
N HIS A 22 -10.03 15.39 1.06
CA HIS A 22 -10.87 14.56 1.92
C HIS A 22 -12.37 14.75 1.67
N ARG A 23 -12.78 15.99 1.42
CA ARG A 23 -14.18 16.34 1.14
C ARG A 23 -14.67 15.83 -0.22
N ASN A 24 -13.78 15.60 -1.15
CA ASN A 24 -14.07 15.20 -2.53
C ASN A 24 -13.30 13.91 -2.92
N PRO A 25 -13.47 12.81 -2.17
CA PRO A 25 -12.70 11.60 -2.39
C PRO A 25 -13.13 10.90 -3.68
N GLU A 26 -12.18 10.31 -4.39
CA GLU A 26 -12.40 9.57 -5.63
C GLU A 26 -11.80 8.17 -5.50
N LEU A 27 -12.45 7.18 -6.08
CA LEU A 27 -11.97 5.79 -6.10
C LEU A 27 -10.84 5.61 -7.12
N GLY A 28 -10.07 4.54 -6.96
CA GLY A 28 -8.98 4.16 -7.83
C GLY A 28 -9.32 4.22 -9.32
N PHE A 29 -8.40 4.76 -10.13
CA PHE A 29 -8.53 5.09 -11.55
C PHE A 29 -9.69 6.05 -11.91
N LYS A 30 -10.25 6.74 -10.93
CA LYS A 30 -11.28 7.76 -11.10
C LYS A 30 -10.92 9.08 -10.43
N GLU A 31 -9.68 9.27 -10.03
CA GLU A 31 -9.14 10.42 -9.28
C GLU A 31 -8.93 11.65 -10.21
N TYR A 32 -9.89 11.94 -11.07
CA TYR A 32 -9.77 12.98 -12.11
C TYR A 32 -9.66 14.39 -11.54
N GLU A 33 -10.51 14.72 -10.56
CA GLU A 33 -10.50 16.04 -9.94
C GLU A 33 -9.30 16.22 -9.01
N THR A 34 -8.92 15.15 -8.30
CA THR A 34 -7.72 15.12 -7.44
C THR A 34 -6.46 15.31 -8.29
N ALA A 35 -6.33 14.57 -9.40
CA ALA A 35 -5.19 14.70 -10.33
C ALA A 35 -5.10 16.11 -10.93
N ARG A 36 -6.24 16.68 -11.36
CA ARG A 36 -6.31 18.04 -11.88
C ARG A 36 -5.87 19.07 -10.82
N PHE A 37 -6.38 18.95 -9.59
CA PHE A 37 -6.00 19.83 -8.48
C PHE A 37 -4.49 19.78 -8.22
N ILE A 38 -3.88 18.60 -8.23
CA ILE A 38 -2.44 18.41 -8.05
C ILE A 38 -1.67 19.09 -9.20
N ALA A 39 -2.04 18.82 -10.45
CA ALA A 39 -1.36 19.37 -11.61
C ALA A 39 -1.42 20.91 -11.64
N GLU A 40 -2.57 21.51 -11.28
CA GLU A 40 -2.73 22.95 -11.15
C GLU A 40 -1.82 23.53 -10.05
N LYS A 41 -1.72 22.86 -8.88
CA LYS A 41 -0.83 23.29 -7.79
C LYS A 41 0.64 23.22 -8.20
N LEU A 42 1.09 22.11 -8.78
CA LEU A 42 2.47 21.94 -9.22
C LEU A 42 2.90 22.99 -10.25
N ARG A 43 2.01 23.30 -11.22
CA ARG A 43 2.24 24.41 -12.17
C ARG A 43 2.32 25.77 -11.49
N ALA A 44 1.42 26.03 -10.53
CA ALA A 44 1.42 27.28 -9.78
C ALA A 44 2.66 27.45 -8.88
N PHE A 45 3.26 26.34 -8.43
CA PHE A 45 4.52 26.37 -7.68
C PHE A 45 5.76 26.59 -8.57
N GLY A 46 5.60 26.54 -9.89
CA GLY A 46 6.68 26.76 -10.84
C GLY A 46 7.60 25.55 -10.98
N LEU A 47 7.05 24.32 -10.94
CA LEU A 47 7.80 23.12 -11.31
C LEU A 47 8.20 23.20 -12.78
N ASP A 48 9.35 22.59 -13.11
CA ASP A 48 9.92 22.68 -14.46
C ASP A 48 9.07 21.91 -15.49
N GLU A 49 8.44 20.79 -15.09
CA GLU A 49 7.51 20.01 -15.91
C GLU A 49 6.41 19.42 -15.03
N VAL A 50 5.21 19.23 -15.61
CA VAL A 50 4.07 18.53 -14.99
C VAL A 50 3.42 17.63 -16.04
N HIS A 51 3.47 16.32 -15.80
CA HIS A 51 2.93 15.28 -16.67
C HIS A 51 1.69 14.67 -16.02
N GLU A 52 0.61 14.61 -16.75
CA GLU A 52 -0.67 14.03 -16.31
C GLU A 52 -0.98 12.74 -17.08
N GLY A 53 -1.84 11.91 -16.50
CA GLY A 53 -2.32 10.69 -17.15
C GLY A 53 -1.35 9.52 -17.13
N ILE A 54 -0.34 9.53 -16.26
CA ILE A 54 0.61 8.42 -16.11
C ILE A 54 -0.09 7.28 -15.35
N GLY A 55 -0.24 6.12 -15.98
CA GLY A 55 -0.99 5.01 -15.40
C GLY A 55 -2.48 5.28 -15.25
N GLY A 56 -3.05 6.22 -16.05
CA GLY A 56 -4.46 6.61 -16.02
C GLY A 56 -4.67 8.01 -15.45
N THR A 57 -4.76 8.16 -14.14
CA THR A 57 -4.97 9.45 -13.45
C THR A 57 -3.74 9.97 -12.72
N GLY A 58 -2.62 9.25 -12.75
CA GLY A 58 -1.39 9.66 -12.06
C GLY A 58 -0.77 10.94 -12.60
N VAL A 59 -0.05 11.66 -11.75
CA VAL A 59 0.64 12.92 -12.08
C VAL A 59 2.10 12.84 -11.66
N VAL A 60 3.02 13.30 -12.52
CA VAL A 60 4.43 13.42 -12.18
C VAL A 60 4.88 14.87 -12.35
N GLY A 61 5.33 15.50 -11.25
CA GLY A 61 5.97 16.81 -11.26
C GLY A 61 7.49 16.66 -11.29
N VAL A 62 8.17 17.49 -12.07
CA VAL A 62 9.63 17.50 -12.21
C VAL A 62 10.20 18.80 -11.70
N LEU A 63 11.15 18.73 -10.78
CA LEU A 63 11.88 19.90 -10.28
C LEU A 63 13.40 19.66 -10.38
N ARG A 64 14.11 20.54 -11.07
CA ARG A 64 15.56 20.49 -11.24
C ARG A 64 16.22 21.64 -10.50
N SER A 65 17.39 21.39 -9.95
CA SER A 65 18.24 22.42 -9.37
C SER A 65 19.71 22.09 -9.60
N GLY A 66 20.54 23.09 -9.79
CA GLY A 66 21.98 22.91 -10.04
C GLY A 66 22.29 22.23 -11.38
N THR A 67 23.39 21.48 -11.43
CA THR A 67 23.89 20.78 -12.62
C THR A 67 24.07 19.28 -12.40
N GLY A 68 23.72 18.78 -11.22
CA GLY A 68 23.81 17.37 -10.86
C GLY A 68 22.90 16.50 -11.73
N THR A 69 23.36 15.29 -11.99
CA THR A 69 22.63 14.31 -12.83
C THR A 69 21.84 13.29 -12.01
N ARG A 70 22.02 13.29 -10.70
CA ARG A 70 21.29 12.38 -9.81
C ARG A 70 19.82 12.75 -9.72
N ALA A 71 18.98 11.72 -9.55
CA ALA A 71 17.54 11.91 -9.48
C ALA A 71 16.87 10.99 -8.48
N ILE A 72 15.92 11.52 -7.72
CA ILE A 72 15.10 10.74 -6.77
C ILE A 72 13.63 10.98 -7.00
N GLY A 73 12.81 9.98 -6.64
CA GLY A 73 11.36 10.07 -6.62
C GLY A 73 10.82 10.22 -5.18
N LEU A 74 9.80 11.05 -5.03
CA LEU A 74 8.96 11.10 -3.83
C LEU A 74 7.54 10.72 -4.26
N ARG A 75 6.90 9.75 -3.57
CA ARG A 75 5.58 9.21 -3.97
C ARG A 75 4.52 9.49 -2.92
N ALA A 76 3.31 9.75 -3.38
CA ALA A 76 2.08 9.72 -2.58
C ALA A 76 0.94 9.12 -3.41
N GLU A 77 -0.02 8.52 -2.74
CA GLU A 77 -1.23 7.91 -3.29
C GLU A 77 -2.36 8.93 -3.43
N LEU A 78 -3.31 8.67 -4.36
CA LEU A 78 -4.42 9.58 -4.67
C LEU A 78 -5.79 9.05 -4.25
N ASP A 79 -5.95 7.74 -4.24
CA ASP A 79 -7.23 7.07 -4.19
C ASP A 79 -7.85 7.01 -2.80
N ALA A 80 -9.18 6.93 -2.79
CA ALA A 80 -10.02 6.71 -1.62
C ALA A 80 -10.68 5.32 -1.66
N LEU A 81 -11.29 4.95 -0.55
CA LEU A 81 -11.93 3.65 -0.32
C LEU A 81 -13.46 3.72 -0.44
N PRO A 82 -14.12 2.61 -0.82
CA PRO A 82 -15.58 2.52 -0.83
C PRO A 82 -16.13 2.32 0.60
N VAL A 83 -15.97 3.33 1.44
CA VAL A 83 -16.36 3.36 2.85
C VAL A 83 -17.34 4.50 3.10
N VAL A 84 -18.42 4.22 3.84
CA VAL A 84 -19.38 5.25 4.29
C VAL A 84 -18.79 5.96 5.51
N GLU A 85 -18.40 7.21 5.35
CA GLU A 85 -17.80 7.99 6.43
C GLU A 85 -18.79 8.29 7.58
N ARG A 86 -18.31 8.11 8.82
CA ARG A 86 -19.05 8.37 10.06
C ARG A 86 -18.28 9.23 11.06
N THR A 87 -17.35 10.03 10.59
CA THR A 87 -16.51 10.90 11.46
C THR A 87 -17.28 12.08 12.03
N GLY A 88 -18.25 12.64 11.28
CA GLY A 88 -18.95 13.87 11.64
C GLY A 88 -18.10 15.13 11.52
N LEU A 89 -16.98 15.08 10.82
CA LEU A 89 -16.06 16.21 10.62
C LEU A 89 -16.67 17.30 9.75
N PRO A 90 -16.33 18.58 9.96
CA PRO A 90 -16.84 19.68 9.13
C PRO A 90 -16.39 19.61 7.67
N TYR A 91 -15.36 18.81 7.38
CA TYR A 91 -14.84 18.53 6.04
C TYR A 91 -15.05 17.06 5.62
N ALA A 92 -15.98 16.35 6.25
CA ALA A 92 -16.34 14.98 5.86
C ALA A 92 -16.67 14.87 4.37
N SER A 93 -16.52 13.67 3.83
CA SER A 93 -16.80 13.35 2.43
C SER A 93 -18.18 13.85 1.98
N ARG A 94 -18.24 14.40 0.78
CA ARG A 94 -19.50 14.74 0.07
C ARG A 94 -19.91 13.67 -0.94
N ASN A 95 -19.06 12.68 -1.18
CA ASN A 95 -19.30 11.57 -2.07
C ASN A 95 -19.79 10.39 -1.25
N GLU A 96 -21.10 10.16 -1.23
CA GLU A 96 -21.72 9.09 -0.44
C GLU A 96 -21.06 7.73 -0.77
N GLY A 97 -20.66 6.99 0.27
CA GLY A 97 -20.03 5.69 0.13
C GLY A 97 -18.55 5.71 -0.22
N VAL A 98 -17.90 6.89 -0.28
CA VAL A 98 -16.46 7.01 -0.56
C VAL A 98 -15.79 7.85 0.51
N MET A 99 -14.66 7.41 1.03
CA MET A 99 -13.90 8.10 2.09
C MET A 99 -12.40 7.87 1.94
N HIS A 100 -11.60 8.91 2.19
CA HIS A 100 -10.17 8.72 2.46
C HIS A 100 -9.97 8.12 3.86
N ALA A 101 -10.06 6.79 3.94
CA ALA A 101 -9.93 6.06 5.20
C ALA A 101 -8.54 5.43 5.41
N CYS A 102 -7.56 5.72 4.52
CA CYS A 102 -6.17 5.30 4.64
C CYS A 102 -5.20 6.47 4.85
N GLY A 103 -5.62 7.72 4.57
CA GLY A 103 -4.79 8.91 4.75
C GLY A 103 -4.11 9.43 3.48
N HIS A 104 -4.48 8.90 2.31
CA HIS A 104 -3.92 9.30 1.01
C HIS A 104 -4.15 10.78 0.68
N ASP A 105 -5.25 11.37 1.19
CA ASP A 105 -5.48 12.82 1.16
C ASP A 105 -4.38 13.62 1.88
N GLY A 106 -3.92 13.10 3.02
CA GLY A 106 -2.79 13.65 3.78
C GLY A 106 -1.46 13.48 3.07
N HIS A 107 -1.20 12.26 2.55
CA HIS A 107 0.05 11.97 1.81
C HIS A 107 0.18 12.87 0.58
N THR A 108 -0.88 12.97 -0.22
CA THR A 108 -0.95 13.87 -1.38
C THR A 108 -0.72 15.33 -0.99
N ALA A 109 -1.40 15.83 0.05
CA ALA A 109 -1.25 17.21 0.48
C ALA A 109 0.17 17.51 1.01
N MET A 110 0.77 16.57 1.77
CA MET A 110 2.13 16.71 2.28
C MET A 110 3.16 16.68 1.14
N LEU A 111 2.98 15.83 0.13
CA LEU A 111 3.87 15.80 -1.03
C LEU A 111 3.76 17.10 -1.86
N LEU A 112 2.56 17.65 -2.03
CA LEU A 112 2.37 19.00 -2.62
C LEU A 112 3.08 20.09 -1.80
N GLY A 113 3.00 20.01 -0.48
CA GLY A 113 3.69 20.93 0.42
C GLY A 113 5.22 20.87 0.26
N ALA A 114 5.76 19.65 0.18
CA ALA A 114 7.19 19.44 -0.08
C ALA A 114 7.61 19.99 -1.46
N ALA A 115 6.80 19.76 -2.50
CA ALA A 115 7.05 20.30 -3.84
C ALA A 115 7.11 21.84 -3.84
N ARG A 116 6.21 22.49 -3.10
CA ARG A 116 6.21 23.96 -2.97
C ARG A 116 7.44 24.48 -2.22
N LEU A 117 7.81 23.87 -1.10
CA LEU A 117 9.00 24.28 -0.34
C LEU A 117 10.27 24.13 -1.16
N LEU A 118 10.44 22.98 -1.80
CA LEU A 118 11.60 22.67 -2.62
C LEU A 118 11.67 23.53 -3.89
N SER A 119 10.54 23.89 -4.51
CA SER A 119 10.52 24.79 -5.66
C SER A 119 10.94 26.22 -5.29
N GLN A 120 10.68 26.65 -4.06
CA GLN A 120 11.08 27.96 -3.55
C GLN A 120 12.55 28.02 -3.12
N SER A 121 13.04 26.97 -2.44
CA SER A 121 14.41 26.95 -1.94
C SER A 121 15.43 26.56 -3.00
N ARG A 122 15.10 25.55 -3.82
CA ARG A 122 16.01 24.88 -4.76
C ARG A 122 17.38 24.55 -4.15
N ALA A 123 17.40 24.26 -2.84
CA ALA A 123 18.62 24.00 -2.07
C ALA A 123 19.12 22.55 -2.23
N PHE A 124 19.17 22.08 -3.48
CA PHE A 124 19.67 20.75 -3.85
C PHE A 124 20.34 20.78 -5.23
N ASP A 125 21.09 19.73 -5.59
CA ASP A 125 21.75 19.60 -6.89
C ASP A 125 21.37 18.28 -7.57
N GLY A 126 20.44 18.34 -8.53
CA GLY A 126 19.89 17.19 -9.24
C GLY A 126 18.43 17.36 -9.63
N THR A 127 17.70 16.23 -9.71
CA THR A 127 16.27 16.20 -10.09
C THR A 127 15.43 15.52 -9.03
N VAL A 128 14.29 16.11 -8.67
CA VAL A 128 13.25 15.50 -7.82
C VAL A 128 12.02 15.25 -8.67
N TYR A 129 11.54 14.00 -8.70
CA TYR A 129 10.29 13.60 -9.30
C TYR A 129 9.24 13.44 -8.20
N PHE A 130 8.17 14.23 -8.27
CA PHE A 130 7.01 14.11 -7.38
C PHE A 130 5.99 13.22 -8.06
N VAL A 131 5.87 11.99 -7.59
CA VAL A 131 5.03 10.93 -8.18
C VAL A 131 3.73 10.82 -7.39
N PHE A 132 2.63 11.25 -7.98
CA PHE A 132 1.30 11.12 -7.43
C PHE A 132 0.63 9.93 -8.10
N GLN A 133 0.50 8.83 -7.35
CA GLN A 133 0.12 7.53 -7.85
C GLN A 133 -1.37 7.27 -7.68
N PRO A 134 -2.11 6.83 -8.72
CA PRO A 134 -3.49 6.39 -8.59
C PRO A 134 -3.60 4.98 -7.99
N ALA A 135 -4.79 4.62 -7.51
CA ALA A 135 -5.29 3.25 -7.35
C ALA A 135 -4.34 2.29 -6.60
N GLU A 136 -3.82 2.71 -5.44
CA GLU A 136 -3.00 1.85 -4.57
C GLU A 136 -3.86 0.72 -3.98
N GLU A 137 -5.10 1.01 -3.58
CA GLU A 137 -6.00 0.12 -2.85
C GLU A 137 -6.55 -1.00 -3.76
N ASN A 138 -5.78 -2.09 -3.87
CA ASN A 138 -6.13 -3.34 -4.58
C ASN A 138 -6.22 -3.28 -6.12
N GLU A 139 -5.95 -2.16 -6.78
CA GLU A 139 -6.07 -2.03 -8.23
C GLU A 139 -4.72 -1.95 -8.95
N GLY A 140 -3.60 -1.80 -8.21
CA GLY A 140 -2.23 -1.88 -8.73
C GLY A 140 -1.83 -0.68 -9.58
N GLY A 141 -2.14 0.54 -9.14
CA GLY A 141 -1.82 1.76 -9.86
C GLY A 141 -0.33 1.97 -10.10
N SER A 142 0.53 1.49 -9.17
CA SER A 142 1.98 1.51 -9.36
C SER A 142 2.41 0.71 -10.59
N VAL A 143 1.84 -0.49 -10.80
CA VAL A 143 2.11 -1.32 -11.97
C VAL A 143 1.69 -0.60 -13.25
N ARG A 144 0.51 0.04 -13.24
CA ARG A 144 0.03 0.81 -14.40
C ARG A 144 0.94 1.99 -14.73
N MET A 145 1.47 2.70 -13.72
CA MET A 145 2.44 3.77 -13.96
C MET A 145 3.76 3.22 -14.54
N ILE A 146 4.23 2.07 -14.05
CA ILE A 146 5.44 1.40 -14.56
C ILE A 146 5.21 0.97 -16.03
N GLU A 147 4.09 0.30 -16.32
CA GLU A 147 3.72 -0.10 -17.70
C GLU A 147 3.62 1.10 -18.66
N ASP A 148 3.24 2.27 -18.15
CA ASP A 148 3.16 3.54 -18.90
C ASP A 148 4.53 4.25 -19.06
N GLY A 149 5.60 3.58 -18.62
CA GLY A 149 6.98 4.04 -18.78
C GLY A 149 7.43 5.03 -17.71
N LEU A 150 6.99 4.87 -16.47
CA LEU A 150 7.39 5.77 -15.36
C LEU A 150 8.90 5.88 -15.25
N PHE A 151 9.62 4.76 -15.20
CA PHE A 151 11.07 4.78 -14.99
C PHE A 151 11.87 5.02 -16.27
N GLU A 152 11.31 4.73 -17.45
CA GLU A 152 11.91 5.06 -18.74
C GLU A 152 11.85 6.57 -19.04
N ARG A 153 10.75 7.22 -18.64
CA ARG A 153 10.53 8.66 -18.87
C ARG A 153 11.16 9.51 -17.77
N PHE A 154 11.21 9.00 -16.57
CA PHE A 154 11.72 9.68 -15.38
C PHE A 154 12.79 8.79 -14.74
N PRO A 155 14.09 9.02 -15.02
CA PRO A 155 15.18 8.17 -14.56
C PRO A 155 15.42 8.33 -13.05
N ILE A 156 14.55 7.73 -12.24
CA ILE A 156 14.57 7.74 -10.78
C ILE A 156 15.59 6.70 -10.30
N GLU A 157 16.63 7.13 -9.54
CA GLU A 157 17.65 6.24 -8.97
C GLU A 157 17.21 5.59 -7.65
N ALA A 158 16.33 6.25 -6.91
CA ALA A 158 15.69 5.72 -5.70
C ALA A 158 14.37 6.46 -5.46
N ILE A 159 13.37 5.75 -4.98
CA ILE A 159 12.04 6.31 -4.72
C ILE A 159 11.66 6.17 -3.24
N TYR A 160 11.04 7.20 -2.69
CA TYR A 160 10.69 7.29 -1.27
C TYR A 160 9.22 7.61 -1.10
N ALA A 161 8.60 6.99 -0.09
CA ALA A 161 7.24 7.33 0.31
C ALA A 161 7.12 7.28 1.84
N VAL A 162 6.10 7.96 2.36
CA VAL A 162 5.73 7.88 3.78
C VAL A 162 4.27 7.44 3.90
N HIS A 163 3.96 6.77 5.01
CA HIS A 163 2.58 6.47 5.37
C HIS A 163 2.32 6.79 6.84
N ASN A 164 1.20 7.39 7.15
CA ASN A 164 0.75 7.58 8.52
C ASN A 164 0.46 6.22 9.18
N TRP A 165 0.97 6.00 10.38
CA TRP A 165 0.90 4.69 11.02
C TRP A 165 0.25 4.76 12.42
N PRO A 166 -1.03 4.35 12.55
CA PRO A 166 -1.71 4.24 13.83
C PRO A 166 -1.02 3.25 14.77
N GLY A 167 -0.94 3.62 16.06
CA GLY A 167 -0.27 2.83 17.08
C GLY A 167 1.23 3.06 17.20
N LEU A 168 1.86 3.73 16.23
CA LEU A 168 3.21 4.28 16.40
C LEU A 168 3.12 5.65 17.06
N GLU A 169 3.95 5.89 18.07
CA GLU A 169 3.93 7.13 18.85
C GLU A 169 4.08 8.36 17.96
N GLN A 170 3.25 9.38 18.16
CA GLN A 170 3.31 10.62 17.40
C GLN A 170 4.68 11.30 17.55
N GLY A 171 5.22 11.77 16.44
CA GLY A 171 6.56 12.34 16.37
C GLY A 171 7.67 11.31 16.12
N THR A 172 7.34 10.02 16.01
CA THR A 172 8.27 8.96 15.60
C THR A 172 8.24 8.78 14.08
N ILE A 173 9.41 8.54 13.49
CA ILE A 173 9.56 8.06 12.12
C ILE A 173 10.18 6.67 12.16
N ALA A 174 9.54 5.70 11.53
CA ALA A 174 9.99 4.31 11.53
C ALA A 174 10.34 3.86 10.11
N ALA A 175 11.58 3.35 9.93
CA ALA A 175 12.05 2.76 8.68
C ALA A 175 13.10 1.70 8.98
N ARG A 176 13.05 0.58 8.26
CA ARG A 176 14.01 -0.52 8.39
C ARG A 176 14.44 -1.01 7.01
N ALA A 177 15.68 -1.43 6.87
CA ALA A 177 16.13 -2.15 5.68
C ALA A 177 15.54 -3.57 5.66
N GLY A 178 15.20 -4.05 4.47
CA GLY A 178 14.54 -5.34 4.31
C GLY A 178 13.00 -5.23 4.33
N ALA A 179 12.33 -6.31 4.67
CA ALA A 179 10.88 -6.40 4.60
C ALA A 179 10.19 -5.41 5.57
N GLN A 180 9.33 -4.56 5.03
CA GLN A 180 8.51 -3.59 5.76
C GLN A 180 7.03 -4.00 5.76
N MET A 181 6.50 -4.46 4.62
CA MET A 181 5.13 -4.94 4.49
C MET A 181 5.08 -6.27 3.71
N ALA A 182 4.04 -7.06 3.98
CA ALA A 182 3.92 -8.40 3.40
C ALA A 182 3.47 -8.36 1.93
N ALA A 183 3.79 -9.44 1.23
CA ALA A 183 3.12 -9.81 -0.01
C ALA A 183 1.69 -10.26 0.25
N VAL A 184 0.86 -10.21 -0.77
CA VAL A 184 -0.48 -10.80 -0.80
C VAL A 184 -0.66 -11.65 -2.03
N ASP A 185 -1.07 -12.90 -1.83
CA ASP A 185 -1.62 -13.74 -2.89
C ASP A 185 -3.03 -14.19 -2.50
N ASN A 186 -3.87 -14.42 -3.48
CA ASN A 186 -5.23 -14.91 -3.29
C ASN A 186 -5.42 -16.20 -4.09
N PHE A 187 -6.29 -17.08 -3.61
CA PHE A 187 -6.62 -18.29 -4.34
C PHE A 187 -8.10 -18.65 -4.22
N GLU A 188 -8.60 -19.27 -5.28
CA GLU A 188 -9.91 -19.88 -5.34
C GLU A 188 -9.75 -21.38 -5.62
N LEU A 189 -10.45 -22.22 -4.86
CA LEU A 189 -10.41 -23.67 -5.03
C LEU A 189 -11.84 -24.18 -5.19
N THR A 190 -12.03 -24.99 -6.21
CA THR A 190 -13.30 -25.69 -6.44
C THR A 190 -13.09 -27.20 -6.37
N PHE A 191 -13.91 -27.88 -5.55
CA PHE A 191 -14.10 -29.33 -5.62
C PHE A 191 -15.42 -29.61 -6.35
N GLU A 192 -15.38 -30.50 -7.35
CA GLU A 192 -16.52 -30.83 -8.22
C GLU A 192 -16.64 -32.34 -8.43
N GLY A 193 -17.87 -32.84 -8.31
CA GLY A 193 -18.27 -34.23 -8.52
C GLY A 193 -19.75 -34.32 -8.79
N PHE A 194 -20.35 -35.47 -8.49
CA PHE A 194 -21.77 -35.72 -8.72
C PHE A 194 -22.54 -35.56 -7.42
N GLY A 195 -23.57 -34.70 -7.42
CA GLY A 195 -24.51 -34.53 -6.31
C GLY A 195 -25.39 -35.78 -6.11
N ALA A 196 -25.87 -35.98 -4.90
CA ALA A 196 -26.72 -37.10 -4.53
C ALA A 196 -27.81 -36.72 -3.57
N HIS A 197 -28.84 -37.62 -3.40
CA HIS A 197 -29.75 -37.52 -2.30
C HIS A 197 -29.01 -37.77 -0.98
N ALA A 198 -29.18 -36.89 0.02
CA ALA A 198 -28.42 -36.97 1.26
C ALA A 198 -28.58 -38.29 2.05
N ALA A 199 -29.69 -39.00 1.86
CA ALA A 199 -29.92 -40.33 2.44
C ALA A 199 -29.28 -41.48 1.62
N MET A 200 -28.74 -41.18 0.41
CA MET A 200 -28.11 -42.15 -0.48
C MET A 200 -26.75 -41.62 -0.98
N PRO A 201 -25.84 -41.31 -0.06
CA PRO A 201 -24.54 -40.66 -0.43
C PRO A 201 -23.65 -41.53 -1.31
N GLN A 202 -23.83 -42.85 -1.30
CA GLN A 202 -23.08 -43.80 -2.13
C GLN A 202 -23.41 -43.68 -3.63
N LEU A 203 -24.39 -42.86 -4.03
CA LEU A 203 -24.78 -42.62 -5.42
C LEU A 203 -24.14 -41.35 -6.02
N GLY A 204 -23.30 -40.67 -5.25
CA GLY A 204 -22.59 -39.46 -5.69
C GLY A 204 -21.27 -39.27 -4.96
N ASP A 205 -20.65 -38.11 -5.22
CA ASP A 205 -19.46 -37.71 -4.54
C ASP A 205 -19.79 -36.62 -3.52
N ASP A 206 -18.95 -36.46 -2.49
CA ASP A 206 -19.19 -35.47 -1.43
C ASP A 206 -18.10 -34.38 -1.39
N PRO A 207 -18.28 -33.28 -2.14
CA PRO A 207 -17.32 -32.19 -2.11
C PRO A 207 -17.35 -31.37 -0.81
N ILE A 208 -18.41 -31.46 0.01
CA ILE A 208 -18.43 -30.82 1.34
C ILE A 208 -17.42 -31.52 2.26
N LEU A 209 -17.39 -32.86 2.25
CA LEU A 209 -16.44 -33.62 3.05
C LEU A 209 -15.00 -33.34 2.63
N ALA A 210 -14.74 -33.26 1.31
CA ALA A 210 -13.44 -32.92 0.76
C ALA A 210 -13.00 -31.48 1.15
N ALA A 211 -13.90 -30.52 1.09
CA ALA A 211 -13.63 -29.14 1.53
C ALA A 211 -13.29 -29.09 3.02
N GLY A 212 -13.98 -29.83 3.88
CA GLY A 212 -13.66 -29.95 5.31
C GLY A 212 -12.28 -30.54 5.56
N ALA A 213 -11.88 -31.56 4.79
CA ALA A 213 -10.53 -32.14 4.83
C ALA A 213 -9.47 -31.13 4.36
N PHE A 214 -9.74 -30.35 3.32
CA PHE A 214 -8.84 -29.32 2.82
C PHE A 214 -8.62 -28.20 3.84
N VAL A 215 -9.68 -27.69 4.50
CA VAL A 215 -9.58 -26.68 5.56
C VAL A 215 -8.58 -27.07 6.64
N GLN A 216 -8.58 -28.34 7.03
CA GLN A 216 -7.62 -28.86 8.03
C GLN A 216 -6.23 -29.08 7.43
N ALA A 217 -6.14 -29.71 6.27
CA ALA A 217 -4.87 -30.11 5.68
C ALA A 217 -4.01 -28.92 5.24
N VAL A 218 -4.61 -27.84 4.75
CA VAL A 218 -3.89 -26.65 4.28
C VAL A 218 -3.10 -25.96 5.40
N GLN A 219 -3.52 -26.10 6.67
CA GLN A 219 -2.82 -25.53 7.82
C GLN A 219 -1.43 -26.13 8.04
N ARG A 220 -1.16 -27.32 7.48
CA ARG A 220 0.18 -27.91 7.53
C ARG A 220 1.24 -27.09 6.77
N ILE A 221 0.84 -26.27 5.79
CA ILE A 221 1.78 -25.43 5.04
C ILE A 221 2.57 -24.57 6.02
N VAL A 222 1.88 -23.80 6.85
CA VAL A 222 2.51 -22.92 7.86
C VAL A 222 3.21 -23.74 8.94
N SER A 223 2.56 -24.79 9.44
CA SER A 223 3.04 -25.48 10.64
C SER A 223 4.11 -26.53 10.38
N ARG A 224 4.30 -27.03 9.13
CA ARG A 224 5.18 -28.18 8.80
C ARG A 224 6.01 -28.04 7.53
N SER A 225 5.76 -27.03 6.70
CA SER A 225 6.41 -26.90 5.40
C SER A 225 7.26 -25.64 5.24
N VAL A 226 7.24 -24.75 6.25
CA VAL A 226 8.00 -23.51 6.29
C VAL A 226 8.82 -23.46 7.58
N ASP A 227 9.99 -22.82 7.54
CA ASP A 227 10.82 -22.56 8.72
C ASP A 227 9.98 -21.82 9.78
N PRO A 228 9.89 -22.32 11.03
CA PRO A 228 9.08 -21.71 12.07
C PRO A 228 9.53 -20.28 12.46
N GLN A 229 10.72 -19.84 12.03
CA GLN A 229 11.18 -18.46 12.21
C GLN A 229 10.69 -17.51 11.09
N THR A 230 10.09 -18.06 10.04
CA THR A 230 9.60 -17.28 8.90
C THR A 230 8.10 -17.04 9.02
N ALA A 231 7.69 -15.76 8.92
CA ALA A 231 6.29 -15.41 8.97
C ALA A 231 5.59 -15.76 7.65
N LEU A 232 4.61 -16.65 7.73
CA LEU A 232 3.69 -17.00 6.66
C LEU A 232 2.28 -17.13 7.22
N VAL A 233 1.30 -16.55 6.54
CA VAL A 233 -0.12 -16.75 6.82
C VAL A 233 -0.78 -17.41 5.61
N VAL A 234 -1.58 -18.46 5.85
CA VAL A 234 -2.48 -19.06 4.88
C VAL A 234 -3.86 -19.13 5.53
N SER A 235 -4.78 -18.33 5.03
CA SER A 235 -6.14 -18.22 5.58
C SER A 235 -7.17 -18.59 4.53
N LEU A 236 -8.14 -19.43 4.92
CA LEU A 236 -9.37 -19.61 4.17
C LEU A 236 -10.40 -18.60 4.70
N THR A 237 -10.99 -17.84 3.80
CA THR A 237 -11.89 -16.72 4.14
C THR A 237 -13.33 -16.97 3.75
N GLN A 238 -13.57 -17.88 2.79
CA GLN A 238 -14.90 -18.23 2.33
C GLN A 238 -14.99 -19.73 2.00
N ILE A 239 -16.19 -20.28 2.22
CA ILE A 239 -16.57 -21.63 1.79
C ILE A 239 -18.05 -21.62 1.44
N HIS A 240 -18.41 -22.08 0.23
CA HIS A 240 -19.77 -22.08 -0.29
C HIS A 240 -20.09 -23.41 -0.95
N GLY A 241 -21.21 -24.02 -0.54
CA GLY A 241 -21.70 -25.28 -1.13
C GLY A 241 -23.03 -25.69 -0.55
N GLY A 242 -23.92 -26.22 -1.39
CA GLY A 242 -25.26 -26.69 -1.00
C GLY A 242 -26.29 -25.58 -0.82
N ASN A 243 -27.57 -25.91 -1.07
CA ASN A 243 -28.69 -24.96 -0.98
C ASN A 243 -29.84 -25.53 -0.10
N VAL A 244 -29.92 -26.85 0.04
CA VAL A 244 -31.03 -27.54 0.74
C VAL A 244 -30.49 -28.74 1.53
N GLY A 245 -31.13 -29.04 2.66
CA GLY A 245 -30.62 -30.02 3.62
C GLY A 245 -30.71 -31.50 3.23
N ASN A 246 -31.41 -31.83 2.13
CA ASN A 246 -31.59 -33.21 1.67
C ASN A 246 -30.81 -33.54 0.37
N ILE A 247 -29.92 -32.68 -0.05
CA ILE A 247 -29.07 -32.87 -1.24
C ILE A 247 -27.61 -32.68 -0.87
N VAL A 248 -26.73 -33.64 -1.20
CA VAL A 248 -25.30 -33.45 -1.26
C VAL A 248 -24.99 -32.67 -2.56
N PRO A 249 -24.40 -31.47 -2.49
CA PRO A 249 -24.13 -30.68 -3.70
C PRO A 249 -23.07 -31.33 -4.57
N GLY A 250 -23.11 -31.09 -5.89
CA GLY A 250 -22.05 -31.53 -6.81
C GLY A 250 -20.81 -30.62 -6.84
N LYS A 251 -20.85 -29.49 -6.13
CA LYS A 251 -19.75 -28.49 -6.15
C LYS A 251 -19.65 -27.75 -4.82
N VAL A 252 -18.40 -27.53 -4.38
CA VAL A 252 -18.04 -26.61 -3.28
C VAL A 252 -16.91 -25.71 -3.76
N TRP A 253 -17.02 -24.42 -3.45
CA TRP A 253 -16.01 -23.40 -3.74
C TRP A 253 -15.47 -22.79 -2.44
N LEU A 254 -14.16 -22.59 -2.41
CA LEU A 254 -13.44 -21.98 -1.30
C LEU A 254 -12.60 -20.82 -1.82
N GLN A 255 -12.40 -19.80 -0.97
CA GLN A 255 -11.46 -18.72 -1.23
C GLN A 255 -10.53 -18.54 -0.04
N GLY A 256 -9.30 -18.19 -0.32
CA GLY A 256 -8.29 -17.93 0.70
C GLY A 256 -7.24 -16.92 0.24
N THR A 257 -6.35 -16.58 1.17
CA THR A 257 -5.27 -15.64 0.95
C THR A 257 -4.00 -16.08 1.64
N CYS A 258 -2.85 -15.72 1.06
CA CYS A 258 -1.53 -15.90 1.65
C CYS A 258 -0.90 -14.54 1.95
N ARG A 259 -0.09 -14.44 3.05
CA ARG A 259 0.75 -13.29 3.38
C ARG A 259 2.13 -13.78 3.74
N PHE A 260 3.17 -13.14 3.22
CA PHE A 260 4.56 -13.53 3.45
C PHE A 260 5.51 -12.36 3.17
N PHE A 261 6.76 -12.47 3.66
CA PHE A 261 7.79 -11.45 3.43
C PHE A 261 8.87 -11.90 2.44
N GLU A 262 8.98 -13.20 2.18
CA GLU A 262 9.98 -13.76 1.28
C GLU A 262 9.36 -14.08 -0.09
N PRO A 263 9.90 -13.55 -1.21
CA PRO A 263 9.30 -13.72 -2.53
C PRO A 263 9.08 -15.19 -2.95
N GLY A 264 9.98 -16.11 -2.53
CA GLY A 264 9.86 -17.53 -2.85
C GLY A 264 8.65 -18.25 -2.24
N HIS A 265 7.99 -17.65 -1.23
CA HIS A 265 6.81 -18.23 -0.61
C HIS A 265 5.58 -18.22 -1.51
N SER A 266 5.48 -17.32 -2.49
CA SER A 266 4.39 -17.33 -3.47
C SER A 266 4.31 -18.68 -4.22
N ASP A 267 5.40 -19.05 -4.89
CA ASP A 267 5.48 -20.32 -5.64
C ASP A 267 5.32 -21.54 -4.73
N HIS A 268 5.86 -21.44 -3.51
CA HIS A 268 5.75 -22.52 -2.52
C HIS A 268 4.30 -22.74 -2.06
N CYS A 269 3.56 -21.66 -1.77
CA CYS A 269 2.15 -21.74 -1.39
C CYS A 269 1.29 -22.25 -2.54
N GLU A 270 1.45 -21.73 -3.75
CA GLU A 270 0.72 -22.17 -4.95
C GLU A 270 0.88 -23.68 -5.15
N LYS A 271 2.13 -24.16 -5.12
CA LYS A 271 2.46 -25.57 -5.28
C LYS A 271 1.80 -26.43 -4.19
N LEU A 272 2.00 -26.10 -2.91
CA LEU A 272 1.49 -26.93 -1.81
C LEU A 272 -0.02 -26.92 -1.69
N ILE A 273 -0.67 -25.78 -1.92
CA ILE A 273 -2.14 -25.67 -1.97
C ILE A 273 -2.66 -26.59 -3.07
N GLY A 274 -2.07 -26.53 -4.26
CA GLY A 274 -2.44 -27.39 -5.40
C GLY A 274 -2.23 -28.89 -5.13
N GLU A 275 -1.10 -29.27 -4.55
CA GLU A 275 -0.79 -30.68 -4.21
C GLU A 275 -1.75 -31.23 -3.15
N ILE A 276 -2.07 -30.45 -2.11
CA ILE A 276 -3.04 -30.82 -1.06
C ILE A 276 -4.43 -30.98 -1.67
N ALA A 277 -4.86 -29.99 -2.47
CA ALA A 277 -6.17 -30.02 -3.12
C ALA A 277 -6.32 -31.23 -4.05
N HIS A 278 -5.28 -31.51 -4.86
CA HIS A 278 -5.26 -32.68 -5.76
C HIS A 278 -5.32 -33.99 -4.98
N GLY A 279 -4.49 -34.14 -3.93
CA GLY A 279 -4.48 -35.36 -3.12
C GLY A 279 -5.81 -35.65 -2.46
N ILE A 280 -6.48 -34.63 -1.95
CA ILE A 280 -7.84 -34.75 -1.39
C ILE A 280 -8.87 -35.10 -2.47
N ALA A 281 -8.82 -34.44 -3.62
CA ALA A 281 -9.73 -34.72 -4.73
C ALA A 281 -9.64 -36.19 -5.19
N VAL A 282 -8.42 -36.71 -5.32
CA VAL A 282 -8.17 -38.15 -5.66
C VAL A 282 -8.77 -39.08 -4.59
N ALA A 283 -8.58 -38.76 -3.30
CA ALA A 283 -9.08 -39.58 -2.21
C ALA A 283 -10.63 -39.59 -2.11
N HIS A 284 -11.29 -38.56 -2.63
CA HIS A 284 -12.75 -38.38 -2.61
C HIS A 284 -13.42 -38.58 -3.97
N ALA A 285 -12.70 -39.08 -4.99
CA ALA A 285 -13.18 -39.25 -6.38
C ALA A 285 -13.71 -37.96 -7.03
N LEU A 286 -13.15 -36.80 -6.65
CA LEU A 286 -13.54 -35.47 -7.12
C LEU A 286 -12.51 -34.90 -8.10
N LYS A 287 -12.92 -33.82 -8.80
CA LYS A 287 -12.02 -32.92 -9.50
C LYS A 287 -11.72 -31.70 -8.62
N ALA A 288 -10.45 -31.34 -8.48
CA ALA A 288 -10.05 -30.04 -7.90
C ALA A 288 -9.59 -29.10 -9.01
N THR A 289 -10.00 -27.82 -8.91
CA THR A 289 -9.53 -26.74 -9.77
C THR A 289 -9.09 -25.59 -8.89
N LEU A 290 -7.79 -25.27 -8.94
CA LEU A 290 -7.17 -24.15 -8.25
C LEU A 290 -6.96 -22.99 -9.22
N ASP A 291 -7.41 -21.79 -8.85
CA ASP A 291 -7.05 -20.51 -9.44
C ASP A 291 -6.22 -19.73 -8.41
N TYR A 292 -4.91 -19.61 -8.63
CA TYR A 292 -3.99 -18.92 -7.73
C TYR A 292 -3.52 -17.62 -8.37
N LYS A 293 -3.78 -16.50 -7.70
CA LYS A 293 -3.49 -15.15 -8.18
C LYS A 293 -2.41 -14.52 -7.32
N LYS A 294 -1.23 -14.35 -7.90
CA LYS A 294 -0.14 -13.58 -7.30
C LYS A 294 -0.54 -12.11 -7.31
N GLY A 295 -0.55 -11.50 -6.12
CA GLY A 295 -0.88 -10.10 -5.95
C GLY A 295 0.38 -9.25 -5.74
N TYR A 296 0.35 -8.34 -4.76
CA TYR A 296 1.48 -7.46 -4.50
C TYR A 296 2.66 -8.23 -3.91
N PRO A 297 3.88 -7.98 -4.38
CA PRO A 297 5.08 -8.59 -3.79
C PRO A 297 5.35 -7.98 -2.39
N PRO A 298 6.25 -8.60 -1.60
CA PRO A 298 6.65 -7.97 -0.33
C PRO A 298 7.33 -6.64 -0.60
N LEU A 299 6.99 -5.63 0.20
CA LEU A 299 7.66 -4.34 0.20
C LEU A 299 8.98 -4.48 0.96
N ILE A 300 10.08 -4.38 0.23
CA ILE A 300 11.44 -4.59 0.74
C ILE A 300 12.24 -3.30 0.53
N ASN A 301 12.46 -2.57 1.61
CA ASN A 301 13.30 -1.36 1.60
C ASN A 301 14.75 -1.72 1.29
N THR A 302 15.39 -0.99 0.36
CA THR A 302 16.80 -1.20 0.04
C THR A 302 17.71 -0.57 1.10
N ALA A 303 18.85 -1.18 1.39
CA ALA A 303 19.73 -0.75 2.48
C ALA A 303 20.20 0.71 2.32
N ASP A 304 20.66 1.09 1.13
CA ASP A 304 21.21 2.43 0.85
C ASP A 304 20.13 3.52 0.94
N ALA A 305 18.94 3.29 0.37
CA ALA A 305 17.85 4.24 0.47
C ALA A 305 17.34 4.36 1.91
N THR A 306 17.27 3.24 2.64
CA THR A 306 16.87 3.24 4.05
C THR A 306 17.87 4.02 4.92
N ALA A 307 19.17 3.88 4.68
CA ALA A 307 20.17 4.66 5.42
C ALA A 307 19.99 6.17 5.23
N ARG A 308 19.68 6.61 4.00
CA ARG A 308 19.37 8.03 3.71
C ARG A 308 18.07 8.47 4.36
N ALA A 309 17.03 7.65 4.31
CA ALA A 309 15.75 7.91 4.96
C ALA A 309 15.90 8.05 6.48
N ILE A 310 16.68 7.18 7.13
CA ILE A 310 16.97 7.23 8.56
C ILE A 310 17.77 8.50 8.92
N ALA A 311 18.76 8.88 8.12
CA ALA A 311 19.52 10.10 8.34
C ALA A 311 18.65 11.35 8.26
N ALA A 312 17.75 11.43 7.26
CA ALA A 312 16.79 12.51 7.13
C ALA A 312 15.76 12.52 8.28
N ALA A 313 15.30 11.35 8.73
CA ALA A 313 14.43 11.20 9.88
C ALA A 313 15.10 11.71 11.16
N ALA A 314 16.35 11.32 11.41
CA ALA A 314 17.12 11.78 12.58
C ALA A 314 17.34 13.31 12.55
N ALA A 315 17.58 13.90 11.39
CA ALA A 315 17.66 15.36 11.25
C ALA A 315 16.29 16.07 11.45
N THR A 316 15.19 15.34 11.32
CA THR A 316 13.82 15.87 11.45
C THR A 316 13.30 15.81 12.88
N VAL A 317 13.39 14.63 13.51
CA VAL A 317 12.75 14.36 14.81
C VAL A 317 13.74 14.06 15.94
N GLY A 318 15.04 14.03 15.65
CA GLY A 318 16.07 13.52 16.58
C GLY A 318 16.24 12.01 16.46
N SER A 319 17.46 11.52 16.68
CA SER A 319 17.77 10.08 16.53
C SER A 319 17.01 9.21 17.52
N GLU A 320 16.65 9.74 18.69
CA GLU A 320 15.86 9.08 19.73
C GLU A 320 14.41 8.78 19.31
N ASN A 321 13.89 9.53 18.33
CA ASN A 321 12.54 9.38 17.81
C ASN A 321 12.53 8.64 16.44
N VAL A 322 13.65 8.04 16.05
CA VAL A 322 13.72 7.18 14.84
C VAL A 322 13.72 5.72 15.27
N SER A 323 12.70 4.98 14.82
CA SER A 323 12.59 3.54 15.05
C SER A 323 13.11 2.75 13.85
N THR A 324 14.07 1.86 14.11
CA THR A 324 14.63 0.95 13.08
C THR A 324 14.38 -0.52 13.40
N GLU A 325 13.89 -0.81 14.60
CA GLU A 325 13.62 -2.15 15.11
C GLU A 325 12.14 -2.27 15.48
N PHE A 326 11.35 -2.80 14.58
CA PHE A 326 9.91 -3.07 14.75
C PHE A 326 9.49 -4.26 13.90
N SER A 327 8.36 -4.86 14.24
CA SER A 327 7.80 -5.95 13.42
C SER A 327 7.22 -5.38 12.12
N PRO A 328 7.53 -5.99 10.96
CA PRO A 328 6.90 -5.61 9.70
C PRO A 328 5.40 -5.88 9.73
N SER A 329 4.63 -5.13 8.93
CA SER A 329 3.18 -5.31 8.83
C SER A 329 2.81 -6.46 7.90
N LEU A 330 1.74 -7.19 8.25
CA LEU A 330 1.09 -8.15 7.33
C LEU A 330 0.13 -7.47 6.33
N GLY A 331 -0.04 -6.16 6.38
CA GLY A 331 -0.63 -5.37 5.31
C GLY A 331 0.23 -5.43 4.05
N CYS A 332 -0.34 -5.11 2.91
CA CYS A 332 0.35 -5.04 1.62
C CYS A 332 0.28 -3.61 1.06
N GLU A 333 1.18 -3.32 0.12
CA GLU A 333 1.37 -1.99 -0.46
C GLU A 333 1.97 -2.15 -1.87
N ASP A 334 1.36 -1.56 -2.87
CA ASP A 334 1.78 -1.71 -4.26
C ASP A 334 3.04 -0.90 -4.62
N PHE A 335 3.45 0.06 -3.77
CA PHE A 335 4.74 0.74 -3.86
C PHE A 335 5.93 -0.24 -3.91
N ALA A 336 5.71 -1.48 -3.45
CA ALA A 336 6.66 -2.57 -3.58
C ALA A 336 7.14 -2.79 -5.02
N PHE A 337 6.30 -2.58 -6.02
CA PHE A 337 6.70 -2.68 -7.42
C PHE A 337 7.67 -1.57 -7.81
N MET A 338 7.42 -0.32 -7.38
CA MET A 338 8.32 0.81 -7.66
C MET A 338 9.69 0.64 -7.00
N ILE A 339 9.73 0.15 -5.74
CA ILE A 339 11.00 -0.15 -5.05
C ILE A 339 11.78 -1.25 -5.76
N ARG A 340 11.12 -2.23 -6.36
CA ARG A 340 11.79 -3.29 -7.12
C ARG A 340 12.47 -2.77 -8.38
N GLU A 341 11.94 -1.72 -9.01
CA GLU A 341 12.51 -1.12 -10.22
C GLU A 341 13.67 -0.17 -9.90
N ALA A 342 13.51 0.75 -8.95
CA ALA A 342 14.47 1.82 -8.70
C ALA A 342 15.25 1.68 -7.38
N GLY A 343 14.87 0.74 -6.51
CA GLY A 343 15.25 0.79 -5.10
C GLY A 343 14.51 1.90 -4.37
N GLY A 344 14.50 1.87 -3.04
CA GLY A 344 13.78 2.91 -2.29
C GLY A 344 13.56 2.58 -0.83
N CYS A 345 12.82 3.47 -0.16
CA CYS A 345 12.43 3.30 1.22
C CYS A 345 11.01 3.81 1.46
N TYR A 346 10.21 2.97 2.11
CA TYR A 346 8.91 3.30 2.66
C TYR A 346 9.05 3.52 4.16
N ALA A 347 8.69 4.70 4.65
CA ALA A 347 8.79 5.04 6.06
C ALA A 347 7.40 5.23 6.68
N TRP A 348 7.23 4.81 7.93
CA TRP A 348 6.01 5.06 8.68
C TRP A 348 6.16 6.29 9.58
N ILE A 349 5.11 7.10 9.62
CA ILE A 349 5.02 8.29 10.45
C ILE A 349 4.02 8.03 11.59
N GLY A 350 4.49 8.09 12.81
CA GLY A 350 3.65 7.86 13.99
C GLY A 350 2.56 8.93 14.14
N VAL A 351 1.33 8.48 14.32
CA VAL A 351 0.15 9.33 14.55
C VAL A 351 -0.47 9.14 15.93
N GLY A 352 0.12 8.27 16.76
CA GLY A 352 -0.40 7.92 18.08
C GLY A 352 -1.57 6.91 18.02
N ASP A 353 -2.22 6.73 19.18
CA ASP A 353 -3.42 5.90 19.28
C ASP A 353 -4.62 6.61 18.67
N VAL A 354 -5.41 5.86 17.92
CA VAL A 354 -6.59 6.38 17.19
C VAL A 354 -7.93 5.95 17.79
N GLY A 355 -7.90 5.16 18.85
CA GLY A 355 -9.09 4.64 19.53
C GLY A 355 -9.88 3.60 18.71
N PRO A 356 -10.97 3.06 19.27
CA PRO A 356 -11.80 2.07 18.60
C PRO A 356 -12.47 2.60 17.32
N GLY A 357 -12.28 1.90 16.19
CA GLY A 357 -12.83 2.27 14.89
C GLY A 357 -12.10 3.39 14.15
N GLY A 358 -11.07 3.99 14.75
CA GLY A 358 -10.24 5.05 14.15
C GLY A 358 -9.00 4.55 13.40
N GLY A 359 -8.80 3.25 13.27
CA GLY A 359 -7.70 2.67 12.50
C GLY A 359 -7.89 2.84 10.98
N LEU A 360 -6.82 2.55 10.23
CA LEU A 360 -6.88 2.54 8.77
C LEU A 360 -8.03 1.69 8.27
N HIS A 361 -8.69 2.12 7.19
CA HIS A 361 -9.89 1.54 6.58
C HIS A 361 -11.16 1.58 7.46
N GLY A 362 -11.08 2.21 8.63
CA GLY A 362 -12.22 2.40 9.51
C GLY A 362 -13.15 3.56 9.07
N ASP A 363 -14.46 3.40 9.25
CA ASP A 363 -15.47 4.41 8.91
C ASP A 363 -15.41 5.68 9.79
N ARG A 364 -14.60 5.64 10.84
CA ARG A 364 -14.31 6.75 11.78
C ARG A 364 -12.84 7.17 11.77
N TYR A 365 -12.09 6.74 10.79
CA TYR A 365 -10.69 7.15 10.65
C TYR A 365 -10.59 8.66 10.51
N VAL A 366 -9.64 9.27 11.23
CA VAL A 366 -9.32 10.71 11.14
C VAL A 366 -7.81 10.85 10.98
N PHE A 367 -7.40 11.49 9.90
CA PHE A 367 -6.00 11.81 9.67
C PHE A 367 -5.50 12.82 10.72
N ASN A 368 -4.33 12.60 11.29
CA ASN A 368 -3.72 13.51 12.26
C ASN A 368 -2.95 14.63 11.55
N ASP A 369 -3.56 15.82 11.45
CA ASP A 369 -2.95 16.99 10.81
C ASP A 369 -1.67 17.48 11.51
N GLU A 370 -1.43 17.09 12.78
CA GLU A 370 -0.24 17.53 13.53
C GLU A 370 1.07 16.92 12.99
N ILE A 371 1.00 15.85 12.19
CA ILE A 371 2.19 15.27 11.55
C ILE A 371 2.65 16.05 10.32
N VAL A 372 1.82 16.92 9.74
CA VAL A 372 2.11 17.65 8.50
C VAL A 372 3.46 18.37 8.55
N PRO A 373 3.78 19.22 9.54
CA PRO A 373 5.07 19.92 9.58
C PRO A 373 6.26 18.96 9.70
N THR A 374 6.10 17.83 10.39
CA THR A 374 7.13 16.80 10.51
C THR A 374 7.45 16.17 9.16
N VAL A 375 6.42 15.79 8.41
CA VAL A 375 6.61 15.16 7.09
C VAL A 375 7.16 16.15 6.06
N LEU A 376 6.72 17.41 6.08
CA LEU A 376 7.29 18.45 5.22
C LEU A 376 8.80 18.61 5.47
N ARG A 377 9.21 18.67 6.74
CA ARG A 377 10.63 18.77 7.14
C ARG A 377 11.41 17.51 6.74
N TYR A 378 10.81 16.34 6.92
CA TYR A 378 11.42 15.08 6.52
C TYR A 378 11.70 15.03 5.01
N TYR A 379 10.75 15.38 4.17
CA TYR A 379 10.95 15.40 2.72
C TYR A 379 12.02 16.42 2.28
N VAL A 380 12.02 17.62 2.87
CA VAL A 380 13.05 18.63 2.58
C VAL A 380 14.42 18.10 2.98
N ASN A 381 14.59 17.59 4.21
CA ASN A 381 15.85 17.03 4.67
C ASN A 381 16.31 15.84 3.82
N LEU A 382 15.37 14.97 3.40
CA LEU A 382 15.67 13.81 2.56
C LEU A 382 16.24 14.24 1.20
N VAL A 383 15.63 15.23 0.56
CA VAL A 383 16.09 15.75 -0.73
C VAL A 383 17.46 16.43 -0.58
N GLU A 384 17.59 17.36 0.37
CA GLU A 384 18.83 18.13 0.55
C GLU A 384 20.02 17.26 0.94
N GLN A 385 19.80 16.19 1.73
CA GLN A 385 20.86 15.24 2.11
C GLN A 385 21.18 14.24 0.99
N THR A 386 20.19 13.86 0.19
CA THR A 386 20.40 12.90 -0.90
C THR A 386 20.99 13.56 -2.14
N LEU A 387 20.62 14.80 -2.40
CA LEU A 387 21.07 15.63 -3.52
C LEU A 387 21.71 16.93 -2.98
N PRO A 388 22.84 16.86 -2.25
CA PRO A 388 23.38 18.04 -1.59
C PRO A 388 23.80 19.10 -2.62
N ALA A 389 23.43 20.36 -2.35
CA ALA A 389 23.89 21.50 -3.14
C ALA A 389 25.43 21.59 -3.09
N SER A 390 26.04 21.94 -4.24
CA SER A 390 27.51 22.02 -4.43
C SER A 390 28.11 23.14 -3.59
#